data_8f211fa754e242ae3583f8a467187c50
#
_entry.id   8f211fa754e242ae3583f8a467187c50
#
_cell.length_a   1.000
_cell.length_b   1.000
_cell.length_c   1.000
_cell.angle_alpha   90.00
_cell.angle_beta   90.00
_cell.angle_gamma   90.00
#
_symmetry.space_group_name_H-M   'P 1'
#
loop_
_entity.id
_entity.type
_entity.pdbx_description
1 polymer ?
#
loop_
_entity_poly.entity_id
_entity_poly.type
_entity_poly.pdbx_seq_one_letter_code
_entity_poly.pdbx_strand_id
1 'polypeptide(L)'
;LVCSLVYNVLKRTIKWEDLTFEDLETAMTYCYLSDNLDTILERSPAEWVQSYVKSANILYKNYKMSGTPVYFHRGSKFMNEVYASKKIVYDADKKSKNPQAPGSFSDDKWNPGDIWMTTLKKVPTINSDSWSSLNKDIYDFARAKKLVGVSLKKVGATAHIEEYNALSVKENKDYR
;
A
#
# COMPACT_ATOMS: atom_id res chain seq x y z
N LEU A 1 0.60 10.28 5.26
CA LEU A 1 0.18 11.08 6.41
C LEU A 1 -1.34 11.26 6.44
N VAL A 2 -1.96 11.93 5.47
CA VAL A 2 -3.40 12.23 5.50
C VAL A 2 -4.26 10.97 5.60
N CYS A 3 -3.88 9.87 4.95
CA CYS A 3 -4.57 8.58 5.17
C CYS A 3 -4.49 8.14 6.62
N SER A 4 -3.31 8.26 7.25
CA SER A 4 -3.14 7.94 8.67
C SER A 4 -4.01 8.79 9.58
N LEU A 5 -4.08 10.08 9.29
CA LEU A 5 -4.94 11.02 10.02
C LEU A 5 -6.41 10.59 10.02
N VAL A 6 -6.98 10.33 8.83
CA VAL A 6 -8.41 9.97 8.72
C VAL A 6 -8.74 8.58 9.26
N TYR A 7 -7.79 7.64 9.21
CA TYR A 7 -8.02 6.28 9.70
C TYR A 7 -7.82 6.12 11.21
N ASN A 8 -6.82 6.77 11.79
CA ASN A 8 -6.40 6.51 13.16
C ASN A 8 -6.79 7.61 14.14
N VAL A 9 -6.67 8.87 13.73
CA VAL A 9 -6.86 10.03 14.61
C VAL A 9 -8.29 10.51 14.54
N LEU A 10 -8.70 11.03 13.39
CA LEU A 10 -10.02 11.64 13.25
C LEU A 10 -11.15 10.63 13.14
N LYS A 11 -10.89 9.48 12.53
CA LYS A 11 -11.88 8.43 12.24
C LYS A 11 -13.09 8.95 11.45
N ARG A 12 -12.86 9.98 10.66
CA ARG A 12 -13.82 10.64 9.77
C ARG A 12 -13.09 11.31 8.61
N THR A 13 -13.83 11.71 7.60
CA THR A 13 -13.30 12.55 6.52
C THR A 13 -13.00 13.97 7.01
N ILE A 14 -12.11 14.68 6.31
CA ILE A 14 -11.67 16.04 6.63
C ILE A 14 -11.74 16.90 5.36
N LYS A 15 -11.99 18.20 5.51
CA LYS A 15 -11.75 19.17 4.47
C LYS A 15 -10.29 19.60 4.49
N TRP A 16 -9.74 19.98 3.34
CA TRP A 16 -8.33 20.36 3.26
C TRP A 16 -8.04 21.66 4.05
N GLU A 17 -9.03 22.55 4.15
CA GLU A 17 -8.97 23.81 4.89
C GLU A 17 -8.86 23.61 6.40
N ASP A 18 -9.34 22.46 6.89
CA ASP A 18 -9.35 22.10 8.30
C ASP A 18 -8.09 21.33 8.71
N LEU A 19 -7.18 21.04 7.76
CA LEU A 19 -5.95 20.28 8.02
C LEU A 19 -4.93 21.14 8.74
N THR A 20 -4.49 20.70 9.92
CA THR A 20 -3.49 21.40 10.73
C THR A 20 -2.15 20.66 10.74
N PHE A 21 -1.09 21.36 11.11
CA PHE A 21 0.22 20.76 11.31
C PHE A 21 0.20 19.74 12.46
N GLU A 22 -0.45 20.07 13.57
CA GLU A 22 -0.59 19.19 14.75
C GLU A 22 -1.30 17.88 14.41
N ASP A 23 -2.31 17.92 13.54
CA ASP A 23 -2.97 16.72 13.01
C ASP A 23 -1.99 15.82 12.28
N LEU A 24 -1.10 16.40 11.47
CA LEU A 24 -0.10 15.65 10.70
C LEU A 24 0.99 15.08 11.60
N GLU A 25 1.45 15.81 12.62
CA GLU A 25 2.38 15.31 13.64
C GLU A 25 1.78 14.11 14.37
N THR A 26 0.54 14.22 14.82
CA THR A 26 -0.18 13.12 15.48
C THR A 26 -0.31 11.90 14.56
N ALA A 27 -0.61 12.12 13.29
CA ALA A 27 -0.73 11.07 12.29
C ALA A 27 0.58 10.35 12.00
N MET A 28 1.74 11.02 12.17
CA MET A 28 3.08 10.43 12.01
C MET A 28 3.30 9.20 12.89
N THR A 29 2.67 9.14 14.06
CA THR A 29 2.78 8.01 15.00
C THR A 29 2.45 6.66 14.35
N TYR A 30 1.62 6.65 13.32
CA TYR A 30 1.19 5.45 12.59
C TYR A 30 1.81 5.35 11.20
N CYS A 31 2.81 6.17 10.91
CA CYS A 31 3.49 6.21 9.62
C CYS A 31 4.94 5.76 9.76
N TYR A 32 5.38 4.94 8.84
CA TYR A 32 6.77 4.49 8.70
C TYR A 32 7.27 4.96 7.34
N LEU A 33 7.92 6.11 7.33
CA LEU A 33 8.33 6.83 6.14
C LEU A 33 9.85 6.96 6.10
N SER A 34 10.42 7.15 4.92
CA SER A 34 11.85 7.47 4.75
C SER A 34 12.17 8.92 5.09
N ASP A 35 11.19 9.82 4.91
CA ASP A 35 11.35 11.26 5.11
C ASP A 35 10.64 11.73 6.39
N ASN A 36 11.14 12.81 6.99
CA ASN A 36 10.48 13.48 8.10
C ASN A 36 9.36 14.41 7.62
N LEU A 37 8.54 14.91 8.57
CA LEU A 37 7.36 15.73 8.25
C LEU A 37 7.74 17.01 7.51
N ASP A 38 8.76 17.72 7.95
CA ASP A 38 9.18 18.99 7.35
C ASP A 38 9.56 18.80 5.88
N THR A 39 10.40 17.81 5.60
CA THR A 39 10.81 17.46 4.23
C THR A 39 9.60 17.10 3.34
N ILE A 40 8.62 16.39 3.89
CA ILE A 40 7.40 16.03 3.16
C ILE A 40 6.58 17.29 2.83
N LEU A 41 6.42 18.20 3.79
CA LEU A 41 5.65 19.43 3.61
C LEU A 41 6.32 20.39 2.62
N GLU A 42 7.63 20.58 2.73
CA GLU A 42 8.41 21.41 1.80
C GLU A 42 8.26 20.96 0.33
N ARG A 43 8.13 19.63 0.12
CA ARG A 43 7.97 19.04 -1.21
C ARG A 43 6.52 18.90 -1.67
N SER A 44 5.55 19.36 -0.87
CA SER A 44 4.12 19.17 -1.13
C SER A 44 3.41 20.51 -1.45
N PRO A 45 3.34 20.89 -2.73
CA PRO A 45 2.56 22.08 -3.13
C PRO A 45 1.09 21.95 -2.69
N ALA A 46 0.44 23.08 -2.42
CA ALA A 46 -0.94 23.13 -1.91
C ALA A 46 -1.95 22.30 -2.74
N GLU A 47 -1.81 22.31 -4.06
CA GLU A 47 -2.65 21.52 -4.96
C GLU A 47 -2.48 19.99 -4.76
N TRP A 48 -1.28 19.55 -4.35
CA TRP A 48 -1.03 18.15 -4.02
C TRP A 48 -1.65 17.80 -2.65
N VAL A 49 -1.60 18.71 -1.68
CA VAL A 49 -2.23 18.50 -0.37
C VAL A 49 -3.73 18.29 -0.52
N GLN A 50 -4.41 19.11 -1.36
CA GLN A 50 -5.82 18.91 -1.68
C GLN A 50 -6.08 17.54 -2.32
N SER A 51 -5.21 17.10 -3.23
CA SER A 51 -5.30 15.79 -3.85
C SER A 51 -5.12 14.66 -2.80
N TYR A 52 -4.18 14.81 -1.86
CA TYR A 52 -3.97 13.84 -0.78
C TYR A 52 -5.20 13.72 0.12
N VAL A 53 -5.83 14.86 0.48
CA VAL A 53 -7.05 14.85 1.30
C VAL A 53 -8.20 14.18 0.58
N LYS A 54 -8.41 14.46 -0.71
CA LYS A 54 -9.44 13.79 -1.52
C LYS A 54 -9.21 12.29 -1.58
N SER A 55 -7.98 11.86 -1.88
CA SER A 55 -7.61 10.44 -1.96
C SER A 55 -7.79 9.72 -0.62
N ALA A 56 -7.36 10.34 0.48
CA ALA A 56 -7.49 9.78 1.81
C ALA A 56 -8.96 9.63 2.23
N ASN A 57 -9.78 10.64 1.95
CA ASN A 57 -11.21 10.62 2.26
C ASN A 57 -11.95 9.52 1.50
N ILE A 58 -11.65 9.35 0.21
CA ILE A 58 -12.25 8.31 -0.62
C ILE A 58 -11.81 6.92 -0.15
N LEU A 59 -10.52 6.75 0.11
CA LEU A 59 -10.00 5.51 0.63
C LEU A 59 -10.68 5.16 1.96
N TYR A 60 -10.78 6.11 2.89
CA TYR A 60 -11.43 5.90 4.18
C TYR A 60 -12.92 5.53 4.07
N LYS A 61 -13.65 6.17 3.15
CA LYS A 61 -15.09 5.89 2.94
C LYS A 61 -15.33 4.50 2.37
N ASN A 62 -14.50 4.08 1.42
CA ASN A 62 -14.77 2.91 0.59
C ASN A 62 -13.98 1.67 1.01
N TYR A 63 -12.88 1.84 1.75
CA TYR A 63 -12.02 0.72 2.12
C TYR A 63 -11.79 0.68 3.63
N LYS A 64 -12.30 -0.34 4.30
CA LYS A 64 -12.11 -0.54 5.74
C LYS A 64 -11.12 -1.66 5.98
N MET A 65 -10.07 -1.38 6.76
CA MET A 65 -9.14 -2.39 7.24
C MET A 65 -9.78 -3.27 8.31
N SER A 66 -9.24 -4.49 8.51
CA SER A 66 -9.78 -5.49 9.44
C SER A 66 -9.56 -5.17 10.91
N GLY A 67 -8.86 -4.10 11.24
CA GLY A 67 -8.57 -3.70 12.62
C GLY A 67 -7.96 -2.31 12.71
N THR A 68 -7.65 -1.89 13.94
CA THR A 68 -7.02 -0.62 14.27
C THR A 68 -5.91 -0.85 15.29
N PRO A 69 -4.83 -0.04 15.32
CA PRO A 69 -4.55 1.03 14.36
C PRO A 69 -4.17 0.50 12.97
N VAL A 70 -4.28 1.36 11.96
CA VAL A 70 -3.81 1.10 10.60
C VAL A 70 -2.45 1.78 10.43
N TYR A 71 -1.42 1.01 10.12
CA TYR A 71 -0.08 1.51 9.87
C TYR A 71 0.12 1.77 8.37
N PHE A 72 0.85 2.84 8.07
CA PHE A 72 1.15 3.27 6.71
C PHE A 72 2.65 3.25 6.47
N HIS A 73 3.08 2.56 5.43
CA HIS A 73 4.50 2.34 5.13
C HIS A 73 4.85 2.88 3.75
N ARG A 74 5.96 3.62 3.66
CA ARG A 74 6.57 4.05 2.40
C ARG A 74 8.09 4.08 2.57
N GLY A 75 8.81 3.26 1.79
CA GLY A 75 10.27 3.13 1.90
C GLY A 75 10.74 2.58 3.25
N SER A 76 9.89 1.89 3.97
CA SER A 76 10.15 1.39 5.32
C SER A 76 10.81 0.02 5.32
N LYS A 77 11.39 -0.36 6.46
CA LYS A 77 11.90 -1.72 6.68
C LYS A 77 10.82 -2.78 6.44
N PHE A 78 9.57 -2.53 6.85
CA PHE A 78 8.45 -3.43 6.60
C PHE A 78 8.25 -3.70 5.11
N MET A 79 8.23 -2.64 4.28
CA MET A 79 8.13 -2.79 2.82
C MET A 79 9.30 -3.59 2.25
N ASN A 80 10.52 -3.29 2.70
CA ASN A 80 11.72 -3.99 2.24
C ASN A 80 11.66 -5.49 2.57
N GLU A 81 11.13 -5.86 3.72
CA GLU A 81 10.95 -7.27 4.11
C GLU A 81 9.89 -7.98 3.23
N VAL A 82 8.79 -7.31 2.90
CA VAL A 82 7.79 -7.84 1.94
C VAL A 82 8.43 -8.06 0.57
N TYR A 83 9.19 -7.08 0.06
CA TYR A 83 9.88 -7.20 -1.22
C TYR A 83 11.03 -8.21 -1.20
N ALA A 84 11.65 -8.46 -0.04
CA ALA A 84 12.64 -9.52 0.11
C ALA A 84 12.05 -10.91 -0.19
N SER A 85 10.78 -11.16 0.17
CA SER A 85 10.08 -12.40 -0.17
C SER A 85 9.96 -12.61 -1.68
N LYS A 86 9.65 -11.54 -2.44
CA LYS A 86 9.68 -11.56 -3.91
C LYS A 86 11.07 -11.88 -4.45
N LYS A 87 12.11 -11.26 -3.86
CA LYS A 87 13.49 -11.47 -4.31
C LYS A 87 13.93 -12.92 -4.15
N ILE A 88 13.52 -13.61 -3.09
CA ILE A 88 13.83 -15.02 -2.87
C ILE A 88 13.28 -15.86 -4.02
N VAL A 89 12.01 -15.68 -4.38
CA VAL A 89 11.38 -16.43 -5.49
C VAL A 89 12.08 -16.14 -6.81
N TYR A 90 12.34 -14.86 -7.08
CA TYR A 90 13.03 -14.45 -8.30
C TYR A 90 14.43 -15.05 -8.44
N ASP A 91 15.21 -15.04 -7.36
CA ASP A 91 16.56 -15.58 -7.35
C ASP A 91 16.56 -17.11 -7.51
N ALA A 92 15.56 -17.81 -6.96
CA ALA A 92 15.37 -19.24 -7.15
C ALA A 92 15.05 -19.60 -8.61
N ASP A 93 14.11 -18.88 -9.23
CA ASP A 93 13.74 -19.06 -10.63
C ASP A 93 14.91 -18.78 -11.58
N LYS A 94 15.67 -17.73 -11.33
CA LYS A 94 16.87 -17.41 -12.11
C LYS A 94 17.92 -18.53 -12.03
N LYS A 95 18.11 -19.14 -10.87
CA LYS A 95 19.03 -20.27 -10.69
C LYS A 95 18.56 -21.53 -11.40
N SER A 96 17.26 -21.80 -11.39
CA SER A 96 16.66 -22.97 -12.02
C SER A 96 16.66 -22.89 -13.55
N LYS A 97 16.96 -21.72 -14.14
CA LYS A 97 16.83 -21.43 -15.59
C LYS A 97 15.44 -21.75 -16.13
N ASN A 98 14.41 -21.58 -15.30
CA ASN A 98 13.04 -21.86 -15.69
C ASN A 98 12.65 -20.95 -16.89
N PRO A 99 12.36 -21.52 -18.08
CA PRO A 99 12.01 -20.71 -19.25
C PRO A 99 10.66 -20.00 -19.12
N GLN A 100 9.83 -20.44 -18.18
CA GLN A 100 8.53 -19.80 -17.86
C GLN A 100 8.63 -18.84 -16.69
N ALA A 101 9.83 -18.67 -16.09
CA ALA A 101 10.02 -17.68 -15.03
C ALA A 101 9.69 -16.29 -15.59
N PRO A 102 8.89 -15.49 -14.87
CA PRO A 102 8.67 -14.13 -15.27
C PRO A 102 10.01 -13.41 -15.30
N GLY A 103 10.30 -12.70 -16.39
CA GLY A 103 11.51 -11.92 -16.54
C GLY A 103 11.70 -10.95 -15.37
N SER A 104 12.90 -10.40 -15.22
CA SER A 104 13.16 -9.39 -14.20
C SER A 104 12.15 -8.25 -14.32
N PHE A 105 11.36 -8.04 -13.28
CA PHE A 105 10.49 -6.88 -13.18
C PHE A 105 10.68 -6.18 -11.83
N SER A 106 10.58 -4.85 -11.87
CA SER A 106 10.73 -4.00 -10.70
C SER A 106 9.67 -4.32 -9.64
N ASP A 107 9.88 -3.88 -8.42
CA ASP A 107 8.91 -4.04 -7.34
C ASP A 107 7.59 -3.34 -7.70
N ASP A 108 7.65 -2.18 -8.35
CA ASP A 108 6.47 -1.44 -8.81
C ASP A 108 5.63 -2.20 -9.86
N LYS A 109 6.27 -3.05 -10.68
CA LYS A 109 5.55 -3.88 -11.65
C LYS A 109 4.90 -5.09 -10.99
N TRP A 110 5.52 -5.63 -9.94
CA TRP A 110 4.94 -6.72 -9.17
C TRP A 110 3.79 -6.25 -8.29
N ASN A 111 3.99 -5.14 -7.57
CA ASN A 111 2.96 -4.49 -6.78
C ASN A 111 3.14 -2.97 -6.86
N PRO A 112 2.29 -2.29 -7.67
CA PRO A 112 2.42 -0.87 -7.95
C PRO A 112 1.96 0.03 -6.78
N GLY A 113 2.01 -0.45 -5.55
CA GLY A 113 1.62 0.30 -4.37
C GLY A 113 2.65 1.38 -3.99
N ASP A 114 2.25 2.63 -4.04
CA ASP A 114 3.07 3.75 -3.56
C ASP A 114 3.22 3.70 -2.03
N ILE A 115 2.21 3.19 -1.36
CA ILE A 115 2.16 2.96 0.08
C ILE A 115 1.58 1.59 0.40
N TRP A 116 1.95 1.05 1.55
CA TRP A 116 1.31 -0.11 2.12
C TRP A 116 0.51 0.27 3.36
N MET A 117 -0.73 -0.21 3.41
CA MET A 117 -1.61 -0.12 4.58
C MET A 117 -1.64 -1.48 5.27
N THR A 118 -1.45 -1.52 6.58
CA THR A 118 -1.51 -2.77 7.33
C THR A 118 -2.03 -2.59 8.75
N THR A 119 -2.69 -3.61 9.29
CA THR A 119 -3.01 -3.72 10.71
C THR A 119 -1.97 -4.54 11.48
N LEU A 120 -0.93 -5.01 10.80
CA LEU A 120 0.11 -5.86 11.34
C LEU A 120 1.30 -5.01 11.81
N LYS A 121 1.80 -5.27 13.01
CA LYS A 121 3.00 -4.62 13.54
C LYS A 121 4.30 -5.17 12.95
N LYS A 122 4.26 -6.38 12.42
CA LYS A 122 5.40 -7.07 11.80
C LYS A 122 4.96 -7.67 10.48
N VAL A 123 5.92 -7.84 9.57
CA VAL A 123 5.66 -8.55 8.32
C VAL A 123 5.19 -9.97 8.65
N PRO A 124 4.07 -10.40 8.08
CA PRO A 124 3.60 -11.77 8.26
C PRO A 124 4.54 -12.74 7.54
N THR A 125 4.50 -14.01 7.92
CA THR A 125 5.17 -15.05 7.14
C THR A 125 4.55 -15.11 5.75
N ILE A 126 5.39 -14.92 4.73
CA ILE A 126 5.00 -14.97 3.31
C ILE A 126 5.72 -16.17 2.70
N ASN A 127 4.97 -17.08 2.10
CA ASN A 127 5.54 -18.24 1.44
C ASN A 127 6.28 -17.79 0.17
N SER A 128 7.56 -18.07 0.11
CA SER A 128 8.46 -17.71 -0.98
C SER A 128 8.96 -18.92 -1.77
N ASP A 129 8.24 -20.05 -1.75
CA ASP A 129 8.61 -21.26 -2.49
C ASP A 129 8.36 -21.12 -4.00
N SER A 130 7.38 -20.33 -4.37
CA SER A 130 6.99 -20.06 -5.76
C SER A 130 6.27 -18.74 -5.93
N TRP A 131 6.17 -18.24 -7.17
CA TRP A 131 5.34 -17.08 -7.50
C TRP A 131 3.88 -17.27 -7.13
N SER A 132 3.36 -18.47 -7.35
CA SER A 132 1.96 -18.79 -7.00
C SER A 132 1.71 -18.69 -5.51
N SER A 133 2.60 -19.26 -4.69
CA SER A 133 2.49 -19.20 -3.22
C SER A 133 2.62 -17.78 -2.70
N LEU A 134 3.63 -17.04 -3.20
CA LEU A 134 3.88 -15.66 -2.85
C LEU A 134 2.65 -14.77 -3.16
N ASN A 135 2.16 -14.84 -4.39
CA ASN A 135 1.03 -14.03 -4.82
C ASN A 135 -0.26 -14.41 -4.08
N LYS A 136 -0.45 -15.70 -3.81
CA LYS A 136 -1.58 -16.19 -3.03
C LYS A 136 -1.58 -15.59 -1.62
N ASP A 137 -0.46 -15.61 -0.92
CA ASP A 137 -0.37 -15.06 0.43
C ASP A 137 -0.64 -13.55 0.46
N ILE A 138 -0.02 -12.78 -0.47
CA ILE A 138 -0.29 -11.34 -0.59
C ILE A 138 -1.77 -11.08 -0.88
N TYR A 139 -2.38 -11.86 -1.77
CA TYR A 139 -3.80 -11.75 -2.08
C TYR A 139 -4.68 -12.10 -0.87
N ASP A 140 -4.37 -13.15 -0.13
CA ASP A 140 -5.11 -13.56 1.06
C ASP A 140 -5.02 -12.50 2.17
N PHE A 141 -3.86 -11.86 2.37
CA PHE A 141 -3.72 -10.72 3.27
C PHE A 141 -4.55 -9.52 2.81
N ALA A 142 -4.59 -9.24 1.53
CA ALA A 142 -5.39 -8.15 0.96
C ALA A 142 -6.89 -8.42 1.13
N ARG A 143 -7.36 -9.64 0.83
CA ARG A 143 -8.75 -10.06 1.07
C ARG A 143 -9.14 -9.99 2.53
N ALA A 144 -8.24 -10.41 3.42
CA ALA A 144 -8.43 -10.30 4.86
C ALA A 144 -8.34 -8.85 5.36
N LYS A 145 -8.04 -7.88 4.48
CA LYS A 145 -7.87 -6.46 4.80
C LYS A 145 -6.83 -6.21 5.89
N LYS A 146 -5.78 -7.03 5.90
CA LYS A 146 -4.67 -6.97 6.86
C LYS A 146 -3.42 -6.30 6.30
N LEU A 147 -3.18 -6.45 4.99
CA LEU A 147 -2.04 -5.87 4.28
C LEU A 147 -2.44 -5.54 2.85
N VAL A 148 -2.35 -4.29 2.46
CA VAL A 148 -2.83 -3.79 1.16
C VAL A 148 -1.84 -2.80 0.58
N GLY A 149 -1.40 -3.03 -0.66
CA GLY A 149 -0.69 -2.04 -1.46
C GLY A 149 -1.69 -1.04 -2.06
N VAL A 150 -1.42 0.24 -1.93
CA VAL A 150 -2.26 1.32 -2.47
C VAL A 150 -1.43 2.18 -3.40
N SER A 151 -1.84 2.27 -4.66
CA SER A 151 -1.28 3.21 -5.62
C SER A 151 -2.08 4.51 -5.60
N LEU A 152 -1.38 5.61 -5.33
CA LEU A 152 -1.97 6.94 -5.21
C LEU A 152 -1.76 7.70 -6.52
N LYS A 153 -2.84 8.23 -7.09
CA LYS A 153 -2.77 9.10 -8.27
C LYS A 153 -3.17 10.51 -7.89
N LYS A 154 -2.59 11.50 -8.56
CA LYS A 154 -3.06 12.89 -8.42
C LYS A 154 -4.50 12.95 -8.91
N VAL A 155 -5.42 13.33 -8.03
CA VAL A 155 -6.85 13.41 -8.34
C VAL A 155 -7.25 14.84 -8.64
N GLY A 156 -8.04 15.01 -9.71
CA GLY A 156 -8.61 16.27 -10.12
C GLY A 156 -9.93 16.59 -9.38
N ALA A 157 -11.01 16.81 -10.13
CA ALA A 157 -12.31 17.12 -9.58
C ALA A 157 -12.95 15.95 -8.83
N THR A 158 -12.84 14.74 -9.39
CA THR A 158 -13.39 13.51 -8.83
C THR A 158 -12.26 12.51 -8.56
N ALA A 159 -12.39 11.76 -7.47
CA ALA A 159 -11.52 10.64 -7.14
C ALA A 159 -12.36 9.37 -7.05
N HIS A 160 -11.81 8.24 -7.48
CA HIS A 160 -12.43 6.92 -7.37
C HIS A 160 -11.38 5.89 -6.93
N ILE A 161 -11.84 4.74 -6.46
CA ILE A 161 -11.01 3.60 -6.11
C ILE A 161 -11.27 2.51 -7.13
N GLU A 162 -10.19 1.92 -7.62
CA GLU A 162 -10.20 0.70 -8.41
C GLU A 162 -9.41 -0.37 -7.70
N GLU A 163 -9.93 -1.59 -7.65
CA GLU A 163 -9.21 -2.75 -7.14
C GLU A 163 -8.52 -3.46 -8.32
N TYR A 164 -7.19 -3.47 -8.30
CA TYR A 164 -6.39 -4.23 -9.26
C TYR A 164 -6.11 -5.62 -8.71
N ASN A 165 -6.05 -6.62 -9.59
CA ASN A 165 -5.82 -8.02 -9.25
C ASN A 165 -6.91 -8.66 -8.36
N ALA A 166 -8.07 -8.05 -8.25
CA ALA A 166 -9.27 -8.69 -7.74
C ALA A 166 -9.83 -9.64 -8.83
N LEU A 167 -9.02 -10.63 -9.24
CA LEU A 167 -9.45 -11.61 -10.23
C LEU A 167 -10.69 -12.32 -9.72
N SER A 168 -11.78 -12.22 -10.46
CA SER A 168 -12.95 -13.05 -10.22
C SER A 168 -12.57 -14.52 -10.41
N VAL A 169 -13.24 -15.43 -9.72
CA VAL A 169 -12.99 -16.88 -9.83
C VAL A 169 -13.09 -17.38 -11.30
N LYS A 170 -13.76 -16.63 -12.18
CA LYS A 170 -13.86 -16.91 -13.61
C LYS A 170 -12.60 -16.59 -14.41
N GLU A 171 -11.88 -15.52 -14.03
CA GLU A 171 -10.68 -15.06 -14.75
C GLU A 171 -9.44 -15.90 -14.42
N ASN A 172 -9.44 -16.60 -13.28
CA ASN A 172 -8.36 -17.54 -12.91
C ASN A 172 -8.26 -18.79 -13.81
N LYS A 173 -9.21 -19.03 -14.73
CA LYS A 173 -9.18 -20.18 -15.65
C LYS A 173 -8.31 -19.94 -16.88
N ASP A 174 -8.03 -18.69 -17.24
CA ASP A 174 -7.32 -18.34 -18.46
C ASP A 174 -5.80 -18.15 -18.30
N TYR A 175 -5.29 -18.29 -17.07
CA TYR A 175 -3.86 -18.17 -16.74
C TYR A 175 -3.23 -19.48 -16.24
N ARG A 176 -3.75 -20.63 -16.73
CA ARG A 176 -3.12 -21.95 -16.48
C ARG A 176 -2.40 -22.46 -17.71
#